data_87e3306d109be6de70317e291a9faacb
#
_entry.id   87e3306d109be6de70317e291a9faacb
#
_cell.length_a   1.000
_cell.length_b   1.000
_cell.length_c   1.000
_cell.angle_alpha   90.00
_cell.angle_beta   90.00
_cell.angle_gamma   90.00
#
_symmetry.space_group_name_H-M   'P 1'
#
loop_
_entity.id
_entity.type
_entity.pdbx_description
1 polymer ?
#
loop_
_entity_poly.entity_id
_entity_poly.type
_entity_poly.pdbx_seq_one_letter_code
_entity_poly.pdbx_strand_id
1 'polypeptide(L)'
;MMTRILAVGGDRRQTLLVRLLGGLGQVDTLAVPDCRDTVEDRTYDLLVLPCPTLDPSGNLRVGSATVPYSAGPDPAGGTKRRLKPEDLLPYCGPKTRVFGGGLPGRAHLPVPLERAVDLLADPRVKAANGRLTAEAVFCLPRKGKGLSGARCLILGWGCIGKPLSLLLRDFGAQVTVAVRREAVVAEAEGFGLNAVRFSEIGGACDFVYNTVPAQTLTNAQLAGLGPDCQWVELASAPGGLPDSPPAELARVAAGGLPGRYLPDAAAKILFAGIVRALEGSI
;
A
#
# COMPACT_ATOMS: atom_id res chain seq x y z
N MET A 1 -16.81 -27.75 -12.36
CA MET A 1 -16.55 -27.79 -10.92
C MET A 1 -16.47 -26.35 -10.45
N MET A 2 -17.11 -25.97 -9.36
CA MET A 2 -17.11 -24.58 -8.85
C MET A 2 -15.75 -24.29 -8.23
N THR A 3 -15.12 -23.16 -8.57
CA THR A 3 -13.82 -22.75 -8.03
C THR A 3 -13.93 -22.52 -6.52
N ARG A 4 -13.02 -23.10 -5.74
CA ARG A 4 -12.94 -22.91 -4.27
C ARG A 4 -11.84 -21.92 -3.93
N ILE A 5 -12.22 -20.89 -3.21
CA ILE A 5 -11.35 -19.75 -2.90
C ILE A 5 -11.21 -19.62 -1.38
N LEU A 6 -9.99 -19.49 -0.87
CA LEU A 6 -9.74 -19.13 0.51
C LEU A 6 -9.20 -17.69 0.56
N ALA A 7 -9.95 -16.78 1.13
CA ALA A 7 -9.50 -15.42 1.43
C ALA A 7 -8.91 -15.37 2.85
N VAL A 8 -7.72 -14.80 2.98
CA VAL A 8 -6.94 -14.83 4.22
C VAL A 8 -6.58 -13.44 4.69
N GLY A 9 -6.76 -13.17 5.98
CA GLY A 9 -6.28 -11.97 6.67
C GLY A 9 -6.73 -10.66 6.04
N GLY A 10 -5.84 -9.68 6.06
CA GLY A 10 -6.03 -8.38 5.41
C GLY A 10 -6.68 -7.32 6.31
N ASP A 11 -7.15 -6.28 5.66
CA ASP A 11 -7.92 -5.19 6.24
C ASP A 11 -9.32 -5.12 5.59
N ARG A 12 -10.03 -4.01 5.76
CA ARG A 12 -11.36 -3.82 5.19
C ARG A 12 -11.43 -4.04 3.66
N ARG A 13 -10.32 -3.88 2.93
CA ARG A 13 -10.25 -4.24 1.50
C ARG A 13 -10.51 -5.72 1.28
N GLN A 14 -9.95 -6.57 2.15
CA GLN A 14 -10.12 -8.02 2.05
C GLN A 14 -11.58 -8.42 2.30
N THR A 15 -12.24 -7.81 3.29
CA THR A 15 -13.67 -8.00 3.55
C THR A 15 -14.54 -7.70 2.32
N LEU A 16 -14.22 -6.60 1.63
CA LEU A 16 -14.93 -6.21 0.41
C LEU A 16 -14.55 -7.10 -0.78
N LEU A 17 -13.29 -7.52 -0.86
CA LEU A 17 -12.80 -8.42 -1.90
C LEU A 17 -13.48 -9.80 -1.82
N VAL A 18 -13.75 -10.33 -0.62
CA VAL A 18 -14.52 -11.58 -0.42
C VAL A 18 -15.85 -11.55 -1.15
N ARG A 19 -16.58 -10.43 -1.09
CA ARG A 19 -17.86 -10.28 -1.79
C ARG A 19 -17.72 -10.33 -3.31
N LEU A 20 -16.65 -9.70 -3.84
CA LEU A 20 -16.38 -9.71 -5.29
C LEU A 20 -15.94 -11.10 -5.76
N LEU A 21 -15.12 -11.79 -4.96
CA LEU A 21 -14.65 -13.14 -5.25
C LEU A 21 -15.80 -14.16 -5.31
N GLY A 22 -16.91 -13.92 -4.61
CA GLY A 22 -18.13 -14.73 -4.70
C GLY A 22 -18.68 -14.87 -6.12
N GLY A 23 -18.38 -13.92 -7.02
CA GLY A 23 -18.70 -14.03 -8.45
C GLY A 23 -17.82 -15.03 -9.23
N LEU A 24 -16.70 -15.47 -8.66
CA LEU A 24 -15.77 -16.43 -9.28
C LEU A 24 -15.95 -17.86 -8.74
N GLY A 25 -16.52 -18.01 -7.53
CA GLY A 25 -16.66 -19.33 -6.91
C GLY A 25 -17.14 -19.29 -5.47
N GLN A 26 -17.02 -20.43 -4.79
CA GLN A 26 -17.27 -20.54 -3.36
C GLN A 26 -16.08 -19.92 -2.59
N VAL A 27 -16.37 -19.00 -1.68
CA VAL A 27 -15.35 -18.30 -0.89
C VAL A 27 -15.48 -18.67 0.58
N ASP A 28 -14.41 -19.23 1.11
CA ASP A 28 -14.19 -19.41 2.54
C ASP A 28 -13.22 -18.36 3.06
N THR A 29 -13.27 -18.07 4.36
CA THR A 29 -12.48 -17.01 4.99
C THR A 29 -11.68 -17.54 6.17
N LEU A 30 -10.47 -17.01 6.33
CA LEU A 30 -9.60 -17.26 7.47
C LEU A 30 -9.00 -15.92 7.96
N ALA A 31 -9.36 -15.52 9.16
CA ALA A 31 -8.88 -14.29 9.80
C ALA A 31 -9.16 -13.00 9.00
N VAL A 32 -10.18 -12.99 8.15
CA VAL A 32 -10.63 -11.78 7.41
C VAL A 32 -11.43 -10.89 8.35
N PRO A 33 -11.11 -9.58 8.46
CA PRO A 33 -11.88 -8.66 9.31
C PRO A 33 -13.37 -8.67 8.99
N ASP A 34 -14.20 -8.58 10.02
CA ASP A 34 -15.67 -8.55 9.92
C ASP A 34 -16.30 -9.78 9.23
N CYS A 35 -15.51 -10.85 9.02
CA CYS A 35 -15.98 -12.14 8.52
C CYS A 35 -15.79 -13.21 9.61
N ARG A 36 -16.74 -14.15 9.68
CA ARG A 36 -16.53 -15.37 10.47
C ARG A 36 -15.62 -16.30 9.67
N ASP A 37 -14.70 -16.97 10.36
CA ASP A 37 -13.89 -18.00 9.73
C ASP A 37 -14.78 -19.17 9.29
N THR A 38 -14.68 -19.53 8.01
CA THR A 38 -15.43 -20.63 7.38
C THR A 38 -14.49 -21.63 6.71
N VAL A 39 -13.18 -21.49 6.94
CA VAL A 39 -12.18 -22.39 6.39
C VAL A 39 -12.43 -23.84 6.80
N GLU A 40 -12.36 -24.75 5.83
CA GLU A 40 -12.52 -26.18 6.03
C GLU A 40 -11.19 -26.92 5.83
N ASP A 41 -11.08 -28.12 6.41
CA ASP A 41 -9.89 -28.98 6.26
C ASP A 41 -9.87 -29.65 4.86
N ARG A 42 -9.53 -28.82 3.86
CA ARG A 42 -9.46 -29.21 2.45
C ARG A 42 -8.56 -28.28 1.65
N THR A 43 -8.16 -28.68 0.45
CA THR A 43 -7.40 -27.80 -0.46
C THR A 43 -8.31 -26.90 -1.28
N TYR A 44 -7.79 -25.71 -1.60
CA TYR A 44 -8.44 -24.66 -2.38
C TYR A 44 -7.76 -24.48 -3.73
N ASP A 45 -8.53 -24.04 -4.73
CA ASP A 45 -8.00 -23.71 -6.06
C ASP A 45 -7.25 -22.38 -6.05
N LEU A 46 -7.77 -21.41 -5.28
CA LEU A 46 -7.17 -20.08 -5.13
C LEU A 46 -7.01 -19.72 -3.64
N LEU A 47 -5.85 -19.19 -3.27
CA LEU A 47 -5.61 -18.47 -2.02
C LEU A 47 -5.44 -17.00 -2.33
N VAL A 48 -6.22 -16.15 -1.66
CA VAL A 48 -6.14 -14.69 -1.81
C VAL A 48 -5.66 -14.06 -0.51
N LEU A 49 -4.39 -13.67 -0.52
CA LEU A 49 -3.65 -13.12 0.62
C LEU A 49 -3.82 -11.60 0.72
N PRO A 50 -3.48 -11.00 1.86
CA PRO A 50 -3.50 -9.55 2.05
C PRO A 50 -2.62 -8.77 1.06
N CYS A 51 -2.91 -7.50 0.90
CA CYS A 51 -2.11 -6.58 0.12
C CYS A 51 -1.79 -5.30 0.94
N PRO A 52 -0.55 -5.11 1.45
CA PRO A 52 0.61 -6.01 1.38
C PRO A 52 0.40 -7.31 2.15
N THR A 53 1.07 -8.37 1.69
CA THR A 53 0.90 -9.73 2.23
C THR A 53 1.44 -9.87 3.65
N LEU A 54 2.67 -9.42 3.89
CA LEU A 54 3.33 -9.59 5.18
C LEU A 54 3.45 -8.29 5.98
N ASP A 55 3.50 -8.43 7.29
CA ASP A 55 3.96 -7.39 8.21
C ASP A 55 5.51 -7.37 8.27
N PRO A 56 6.13 -6.36 8.91
CA PRO A 56 7.59 -6.31 9.05
C PRO A 56 8.20 -7.48 9.82
N SER A 57 7.41 -8.23 10.57
CA SER A 57 7.83 -9.42 11.32
C SER A 57 7.68 -10.73 10.53
N GLY A 58 7.25 -10.66 9.26
CA GLY A 58 7.07 -11.83 8.39
C GLY A 58 5.76 -12.60 8.60
N ASN A 59 4.82 -12.07 9.39
CA ASN A 59 3.50 -12.69 9.53
C ASN A 59 2.55 -12.17 8.46
N LEU A 60 1.52 -12.95 8.11
CA LEU A 60 0.43 -12.48 7.29
C LEU A 60 -0.26 -11.28 7.95
N ARG A 61 -0.52 -10.25 7.19
CA ARG A 61 -1.24 -9.09 7.72
C ARG A 61 -2.67 -9.46 8.04
N VAL A 62 -3.07 -9.20 9.30
CA VAL A 62 -4.41 -9.46 9.81
C VAL A 62 -4.88 -8.24 10.59
N GLY A 63 -6.02 -7.68 10.16
CA GLY A 63 -6.56 -6.46 10.72
C GLY A 63 -5.94 -5.17 10.15
N SER A 64 -6.49 -4.03 10.54
CA SER A 64 -5.91 -2.72 10.25
C SER A 64 -4.67 -2.54 11.14
N ALA A 65 -3.71 -1.74 10.69
CA ALA A 65 -2.53 -1.37 11.49
C ALA A 65 -2.88 -0.74 12.87
N THR A 66 -4.13 -0.29 13.05
CA THR A 66 -4.65 0.36 14.25
C THR A 66 -5.48 -0.57 15.14
N VAL A 67 -5.91 -1.72 14.65
CA VAL A 67 -6.70 -2.71 15.43
C VAL A 67 -6.07 -4.08 15.20
N PRO A 68 -5.34 -4.62 16.17
CA PRO A 68 -4.86 -5.98 16.08
C PRO A 68 -6.07 -6.94 15.98
N TYR A 69 -6.04 -7.85 15.02
CA TYR A 69 -6.99 -8.95 14.99
C TYR A 69 -6.91 -9.71 16.31
N SER A 70 -8.02 -9.71 17.05
CA SER A 70 -8.21 -10.67 18.13
C SER A 70 -8.89 -11.88 17.50
N ALA A 71 -8.12 -12.92 17.18
CA ALA A 71 -8.73 -14.25 17.13
C ALA A 71 -9.62 -14.38 18.36
N GLY A 72 -10.86 -14.85 18.23
CA GLY A 72 -11.80 -14.96 19.32
C GLY A 72 -11.16 -15.60 20.57
N PRO A 73 -11.76 -15.51 21.74
CA PRO A 73 -11.13 -15.97 22.96
C PRO A 73 -10.64 -17.40 22.76
N ASP A 74 -9.33 -17.56 22.83
CA ASP A 74 -8.73 -18.87 22.98
C ASP A 74 -9.25 -19.42 24.32
N PRO A 75 -10.02 -20.50 24.32
CA PRO A 75 -10.55 -21.08 25.57
C PRO A 75 -9.45 -21.50 26.53
N ALA A 76 -8.17 -21.45 26.14
CA ALA A 76 -7.02 -21.88 26.95
C ALA A 76 -6.08 -20.72 27.40
N GLY A 77 -6.41 -19.44 27.14
CA GLY A 77 -5.58 -18.30 27.59
C GLY A 77 -4.20 -18.20 26.96
N GLY A 78 -3.99 -18.81 25.76
CA GLY A 78 -2.73 -18.81 25.03
C GLY A 78 -2.41 -17.49 24.34
N THR A 79 -1.13 -17.21 24.13
CA THR A 79 -0.59 -16.10 23.34
C THR A 79 -1.19 -16.13 21.94
N LYS A 80 -1.77 -15.00 21.48
CA LYS A 80 -2.38 -14.83 20.13
C LYS A 80 -1.41 -15.34 19.06
N ARG A 81 -1.70 -16.50 18.49
CA ARG A 81 -0.88 -17.08 17.40
C ARG A 81 -0.97 -16.17 16.19
N ARG A 82 0.17 -15.65 15.74
CA ARG A 82 0.26 -14.87 14.50
C ARG A 82 0.22 -15.84 13.33
N LEU A 83 -0.64 -15.55 12.37
CA LEU A 83 -0.77 -16.38 11.18
C LEU A 83 0.45 -16.18 10.27
N LYS A 84 1.11 -17.27 9.88
CA LYS A 84 2.26 -17.27 8.99
C LYS A 84 1.91 -17.91 7.64
N PRO A 85 2.69 -17.63 6.58
CA PRO A 85 2.47 -18.27 5.28
C PRO A 85 2.49 -19.80 5.32
N GLU A 86 3.35 -20.40 6.15
CA GLU A 86 3.44 -21.85 6.33
C GLU A 86 2.19 -22.48 6.96
N ASP A 87 1.41 -21.72 7.73
CA ASP A 87 0.15 -22.18 8.29
C ASP A 87 -0.91 -22.45 7.20
N LEU A 88 -0.67 -21.96 5.97
CA LEU A 88 -1.55 -22.17 4.82
C LEU A 88 -1.24 -23.44 4.01
N LEU A 89 -0.15 -24.12 4.31
CA LEU A 89 0.25 -25.36 3.59
C LEU A 89 -0.85 -26.43 3.53
N PRO A 90 -1.63 -26.70 4.61
CA PRO A 90 -2.71 -27.69 4.57
C PRO A 90 -3.80 -27.37 3.55
N TYR A 91 -3.96 -26.09 3.18
CA TYR A 91 -4.99 -25.60 2.26
C TYR A 91 -4.50 -25.58 0.79
N CYS A 92 -3.24 -25.95 0.54
CA CYS A 92 -2.61 -25.89 -0.78
C CYS A 92 -2.54 -27.27 -1.41
N GLY A 93 -3.17 -27.45 -2.57
CA GLY A 93 -3.05 -28.64 -3.43
C GLY A 93 -2.06 -28.41 -4.60
N PRO A 94 -1.87 -29.42 -5.45
CA PRO A 94 -0.94 -29.35 -6.58
C PRO A 94 -1.26 -28.26 -7.61
N LYS A 95 -2.50 -27.80 -7.67
CA LYS A 95 -2.99 -26.77 -8.62
C LYS A 95 -3.31 -25.44 -7.96
N THR A 96 -3.18 -25.32 -6.65
CA THR A 96 -3.49 -24.08 -5.92
C THR A 96 -2.65 -22.91 -6.43
N ARG A 97 -3.30 -21.80 -6.80
CA ARG A 97 -2.68 -20.53 -7.13
C ARG A 97 -2.82 -19.56 -5.96
N VAL A 98 -1.79 -18.75 -5.71
CA VAL A 98 -1.77 -17.77 -4.63
C VAL A 98 -1.71 -16.36 -5.22
N PHE A 99 -2.58 -15.48 -4.76
CA PHE A 99 -2.63 -14.06 -5.11
C PHE A 99 -2.37 -13.22 -3.87
N GLY A 100 -1.54 -12.20 -3.98
CA GLY A 100 -1.25 -11.28 -2.87
C GLY A 100 -0.59 -10.00 -3.39
N GLY A 101 -0.19 -9.12 -2.51
CA GLY A 101 0.53 -7.90 -2.88
C GLY A 101 1.84 -7.74 -2.13
N GLY A 102 2.93 -7.48 -2.85
CA GLY A 102 4.27 -7.46 -2.27
C GLY A 102 4.62 -8.83 -1.69
N LEU A 103 4.50 -9.86 -2.53
CA LEU A 103 4.75 -11.23 -2.12
C LEU A 103 6.21 -11.41 -1.70
N PRO A 104 6.48 -12.17 -0.62
CA PRO A 104 7.83 -12.50 -0.21
C PRO A 104 8.51 -13.40 -1.23
N GLY A 105 9.84 -13.47 -1.17
CA GLY A 105 10.62 -14.43 -1.97
C GLY A 105 10.22 -15.90 -1.70
N ARG A 106 10.71 -16.81 -2.54
CA ARG A 106 10.34 -18.24 -2.58
C ARG A 106 10.25 -18.95 -1.23
N ALA A 107 11.11 -18.58 -0.27
CA ALA A 107 11.23 -19.27 1.03
C ALA A 107 10.00 -19.09 1.95
N HIS A 108 9.10 -18.19 1.64
CA HIS A 108 7.99 -17.82 2.53
C HIS A 108 6.60 -17.91 1.87
N LEU A 109 6.49 -18.64 0.76
CA LEU A 109 5.20 -18.89 0.11
C LEU A 109 4.75 -20.34 0.34
N PRO A 110 3.45 -20.57 0.54
CA PRO A 110 2.91 -21.92 0.70
C PRO A 110 2.84 -22.71 -0.62
N VAL A 111 3.21 -22.10 -1.74
CA VAL A 111 3.26 -22.71 -3.08
C VAL A 111 4.53 -22.29 -3.81
N PRO A 112 4.97 -23.04 -4.84
CA PRO A 112 6.03 -22.61 -5.74
C PRO A 112 5.75 -21.26 -6.40
N LEU A 113 6.80 -20.49 -6.68
CA LEU A 113 6.70 -19.11 -7.16
C LEU A 113 5.91 -18.97 -8.48
N GLU A 114 6.01 -19.95 -9.36
CA GLU A 114 5.27 -20.00 -10.62
C GLU A 114 3.74 -20.09 -10.46
N ARG A 115 3.27 -20.41 -9.27
CA ARG A 115 1.85 -20.43 -8.90
C ARG A 115 1.44 -19.24 -8.03
N ALA A 116 2.38 -18.35 -7.76
CA ALA A 116 2.15 -17.15 -6.96
C ALA A 116 2.10 -15.90 -7.87
N VAL A 117 1.08 -15.07 -7.71
CA VAL A 117 0.87 -13.83 -8.48
C VAL A 117 0.95 -12.65 -7.54
N ASP A 118 1.97 -11.81 -7.70
CA ASP A 118 2.07 -10.53 -7.01
C ASP A 118 1.26 -9.47 -7.76
N LEU A 119 0.10 -9.14 -7.22
CA LEU A 119 -0.81 -8.15 -7.78
C LEU A 119 -0.17 -6.75 -7.86
N LEU A 120 0.76 -6.40 -6.95
CA LEU A 120 1.45 -5.11 -6.99
C LEU A 120 2.60 -5.07 -8.02
N ALA A 121 3.00 -6.21 -8.57
CA ALA A 121 3.91 -6.28 -9.70
C ALA A 121 3.19 -5.97 -11.04
N ASP A 122 1.85 -6.17 -11.13
CA ASP A 122 1.07 -5.75 -12.31
C ASP A 122 1.10 -4.22 -12.46
N PRO A 123 1.65 -3.66 -13.57
CA PRO A 123 1.72 -2.23 -13.79
C PRO A 123 0.37 -1.51 -13.73
N ARG A 124 -0.72 -2.18 -14.13
CA ARG A 124 -2.08 -1.63 -14.12
C ARG A 124 -2.61 -1.51 -12.69
N VAL A 125 -2.44 -2.56 -11.89
CA VAL A 125 -2.79 -2.54 -10.45
C VAL A 125 -1.96 -1.50 -9.73
N LYS A 126 -0.64 -1.47 -9.98
CA LYS A 126 0.29 -0.51 -9.38
C LYS A 126 -0.09 0.94 -9.70
N ALA A 127 -0.39 1.25 -10.97
CA ALA A 127 -0.80 2.58 -11.38
C ALA A 127 -2.15 2.99 -10.79
N ALA A 128 -3.14 2.10 -10.79
CA ALA A 128 -4.45 2.36 -10.21
C ALA A 128 -4.37 2.56 -8.69
N ASN A 129 -3.64 1.70 -7.98
CA ASN A 129 -3.42 1.85 -6.53
C ASN A 129 -2.64 3.12 -6.19
N GLY A 130 -1.69 3.54 -7.04
CA GLY A 130 -0.95 4.78 -6.89
C GLY A 130 -1.85 6.02 -7.00
N ARG A 131 -2.77 6.06 -7.97
CA ARG A 131 -3.78 7.12 -8.09
C ARG A 131 -4.69 7.16 -6.87
N LEU A 132 -5.16 6.01 -6.44
CA LEU A 132 -6.01 5.90 -5.25
C LEU A 132 -5.30 6.35 -3.97
N THR A 133 -3.98 6.10 -3.88
CA THR A 133 -3.14 6.62 -2.80
C THR A 133 -3.08 8.15 -2.85
N ALA A 134 -2.91 8.72 -4.03
CA ALA A 134 -2.88 10.18 -4.22
C ALA A 134 -4.22 10.85 -3.82
N GLU A 135 -5.36 10.27 -4.20
CA GLU A 135 -6.68 10.72 -3.77
C GLU A 135 -6.84 10.65 -2.25
N ALA A 136 -6.44 9.55 -1.64
CA ALA A 136 -6.56 9.34 -0.20
C ALA A 136 -5.69 10.30 0.65
N VAL A 137 -4.68 10.96 0.07
CA VAL A 137 -3.91 12.03 0.74
C VAL A 137 -4.82 13.17 1.19
N PHE A 138 -5.90 13.45 0.47
CA PHE A 138 -6.84 14.51 0.81
C PHE A 138 -7.65 14.21 2.09
N CYS A 139 -7.68 12.97 2.53
CA CYS A 139 -8.29 12.54 3.80
C CYS A 139 -7.37 12.68 5.01
N LEU A 140 -6.07 13.00 4.81
CA LEU A 140 -5.11 13.10 5.91
C LEU A 140 -5.31 14.40 6.73
N PRO A 141 -5.03 14.36 8.05
CA PRO A 141 -5.06 15.56 8.89
C PRO A 141 -3.95 16.54 8.50
N ARG A 142 -4.27 17.79 8.41
CA ARG A 142 -3.38 18.90 8.05
C ARG A 142 -3.45 19.96 9.15
N LYS A 143 -2.56 19.99 10.07
CA LYS A 143 -2.40 20.91 11.21
C LYS A 143 -2.99 22.34 10.99
N GLY A 144 -4.28 22.48 10.69
CA GLY A 144 -4.96 23.73 10.43
C GLY A 144 -4.64 24.43 9.10
N LYS A 145 -3.77 23.86 8.26
CA LYS A 145 -3.41 24.44 6.95
C LYS A 145 -4.29 23.89 5.83
N GLY A 146 -4.79 24.78 4.98
CA GLY A 146 -5.43 24.41 3.71
C GLY A 146 -4.40 23.94 2.68
N LEU A 147 -4.88 23.33 1.58
CA LEU A 147 -4.02 22.97 0.44
C LEU A 147 -3.96 24.10 -0.61
N SER A 148 -5.01 24.87 -0.75
CA SER A 148 -5.01 26.02 -1.67
C SER A 148 -3.97 27.05 -1.24
N GLY A 149 -3.07 27.40 -2.14
CA GLY A 149 -1.93 28.27 -1.89
C GLY A 149 -0.77 27.64 -1.10
N ALA A 150 -0.92 26.41 -0.57
CA ALA A 150 0.13 25.75 0.18
C ALA A 150 1.32 25.36 -0.72
N ARG A 151 2.53 25.50 -0.20
CA ARG A 151 3.77 25.08 -0.84
C ARG A 151 3.99 23.60 -0.56
N CYS A 152 3.83 22.78 -1.58
CA CYS A 152 3.92 21.32 -1.50
C CYS A 152 5.17 20.82 -2.25
N LEU A 153 6.05 20.13 -1.54
CA LEU A 153 7.21 19.45 -2.12
C LEU A 153 6.88 17.95 -2.26
N ILE A 154 6.94 17.44 -3.50
CA ILE A 154 6.70 16.03 -3.79
C ILE A 154 8.04 15.37 -4.10
N LEU A 155 8.42 14.37 -3.32
CA LEU A 155 9.64 13.60 -3.55
C LEU A 155 9.31 12.38 -4.40
N GLY A 156 9.74 12.42 -5.67
CA GLY A 156 9.55 11.35 -6.66
C GLY A 156 8.42 11.62 -7.67
N TRP A 157 8.61 11.08 -8.89
CA TRP A 157 7.69 11.20 -10.04
C TRP A 157 7.25 9.82 -10.52
N GLY A 158 6.75 9.00 -9.57
CA GLY A 158 6.30 7.63 -9.80
C GLY A 158 4.77 7.50 -9.85
N CYS A 159 4.29 6.26 -9.66
CA CYS A 159 2.86 5.94 -9.69
C CYS A 159 2.01 6.68 -8.63
N ILE A 160 2.62 7.19 -7.56
CA ILE A 160 1.97 8.02 -6.52
C ILE A 160 2.30 9.49 -6.77
N GLY A 161 3.59 9.84 -6.90
CA GLY A 161 4.04 11.23 -6.98
C GLY A 161 3.44 11.99 -8.15
N LYS A 162 3.42 11.38 -9.34
CA LYS A 162 2.85 12.01 -10.55
C LYS A 162 1.37 12.39 -10.38
N PRO A 163 0.44 11.46 -10.07
CA PRO A 163 -0.96 11.83 -9.88
C PRO A 163 -1.18 12.76 -8.69
N LEU A 164 -0.43 12.61 -7.58
CA LEU A 164 -0.55 13.50 -6.43
C LEU A 164 -0.16 14.94 -6.78
N SER A 165 0.92 15.14 -7.51
CA SER A 165 1.36 16.48 -7.93
C SER A 165 0.30 17.19 -8.77
N LEU A 166 -0.31 16.47 -9.71
CA LEU A 166 -1.36 17.01 -10.56
C LEU A 166 -2.62 17.36 -9.76
N LEU A 167 -3.07 16.46 -8.88
CA LEU A 167 -4.23 16.72 -8.01
C LEU A 167 -4.01 17.93 -7.09
N LEU A 168 -2.84 18.04 -6.46
CA LEU A 168 -2.51 19.16 -5.58
C LEU A 168 -2.46 20.48 -6.35
N ARG A 169 -1.85 20.50 -7.55
CA ARG A 169 -1.86 21.67 -8.44
C ARG A 169 -3.28 22.10 -8.81
N ASP A 170 -4.10 21.15 -9.24
CA ASP A 170 -5.48 21.43 -9.65
C ASP A 170 -6.35 21.87 -8.47
N PHE A 171 -5.94 21.53 -7.24
CA PHE A 171 -6.53 22.03 -5.99
C PHE A 171 -6.00 23.41 -5.56
N GLY A 172 -5.09 24.00 -6.35
CA GLY A 172 -4.53 25.33 -6.11
C GLY A 172 -3.28 25.38 -5.23
N ALA A 173 -2.61 24.26 -4.97
CA ALA A 173 -1.32 24.25 -4.28
C ALA A 173 -0.17 24.69 -5.20
N GLN A 174 0.85 25.29 -4.61
CA GLN A 174 2.14 25.56 -5.27
C GLN A 174 3.01 24.31 -5.18
N VAL A 175 3.04 23.52 -6.24
CA VAL A 175 3.70 22.22 -6.24
C VAL A 175 5.09 22.29 -6.85
N THR A 176 6.09 21.80 -6.09
CA THR A 176 7.42 21.52 -6.59
C THR A 176 7.68 20.01 -6.53
N VAL A 177 8.14 19.44 -7.63
CA VAL A 177 8.50 18.02 -7.72
C VAL A 177 10.00 17.87 -7.67
N ALA A 178 10.51 17.04 -6.76
CA ALA A 178 11.93 16.76 -6.69
C ALA A 178 12.25 15.34 -7.16
N VAL A 179 13.23 15.22 -8.05
CA VAL A 179 13.61 13.96 -8.69
C VAL A 179 15.13 13.82 -8.85
N ARG A 180 15.61 12.63 -9.19
CA ARG A 180 17.06 12.39 -9.39
C ARG A 180 17.57 12.74 -10.78
N ARG A 181 16.74 12.54 -11.82
CA ARG A 181 17.18 12.57 -13.22
C ARG A 181 16.65 13.81 -13.92
N GLU A 182 17.49 14.49 -14.65
CA GLU A 182 17.17 15.69 -15.43
C GLU A 182 16.03 15.45 -16.42
N ALA A 183 16.05 14.32 -17.14
CA ALA A 183 14.99 13.97 -18.06
C ALA A 183 13.59 13.90 -17.40
N VAL A 184 13.53 13.59 -16.09
CA VAL A 184 12.28 13.55 -15.33
C VAL A 184 11.88 14.95 -14.85
N VAL A 185 12.84 15.86 -14.65
CA VAL A 185 12.56 17.30 -14.41
C VAL A 185 11.80 17.85 -15.63
N ALA A 186 12.36 17.70 -16.82
CA ALA A 186 11.73 18.17 -18.06
C ALA A 186 10.34 17.53 -18.31
N GLU A 187 10.17 16.24 -17.94
CA GLU A 187 8.85 15.59 -18.01
C GLU A 187 7.83 16.29 -17.09
N ALA A 188 8.19 16.55 -15.83
CA ALA A 188 7.29 17.19 -14.88
C ALA A 188 6.97 18.64 -15.27
N GLU A 189 7.93 19.38 -15.78
CA GLU A 189 7.74 20.74 -16.32
C GLU A 189 6.78 20.74 -17.52
N GLY A 190 6.85 19.72 -18.38
CA GLY A 190 5.90 19.54 -19.48
C GLY A 190 4.44 19.35 -19.02
N PHE A 191 4.21 19.02 -17.74
CA PHE A 191 2.89 19.03 -17.10
C PHE A 191 2.55 20.36 -16.40
N GLY A 192 3.36 21.40 -16.56
CA GLY A 192 3.15 22.72 -15.97
C GLY A 192 3.46 22.75 -14.44
N LEU A 193 4.34 21.89 -13.97
CA LEU A 193 4.78 21.84 -12.58
C LEU A 193 6.19 22.44 -12.46
N ASN A 194 6.50 23.03 -11.29
CA ASN A 194 7.87 23.32 -10.95
C ASN A 194 8.60 22.03 -10.59
N ALA A 195 9.78 21.79 -11.15
CA ALA A 195 10.54 20.58 -10.89
C ALA A 195 12.03 20.89 -10.67
N VAL A 196 12.66 20.13 -9.78
CA VAL A 196 14.05 20.30 -9.39
C VAL A 196 14.72 18.95 -9.15
N ARG A 197 16.04 18.91 -9.14
CA ARG A 197 16.78 17.73 -8.66
C ARG A 197 16.82 17.73 -7.13
N PHE A 198 16.99 16.55 -6.53
CA PHE A 198 17.11 16.44 -5.06
C PHE A 198 18.22 17.30 -4.46
N SER A 199 19.32 17.52 -5.21
CA SER A 199 20.42 18.40 -4.80
C SER A 199 20.05 19.88 -4.77
N GLU A 200 18.98 20.29 -5.44
CA GLU A 200 18.54 21.67 -5.63
C GLU A 200 17.34 22.03 -4.72
N ILE A 201 16.90 21.08 -3.91
CA ILE A 201 15.82 21.32 -2.95
C ILE A 201 16.25 22.39 -1.96
N GLY A 202 15.47 23.46 -1.86
CA GLY A 202 15.65 24.53 -0.93
C GLY A 202 14.39 25.34 -0.71
N GLY A 203 14.40 26.18 0.33
CA GLY A 203 13.27 27.03 0.69
C GLY A 203 12.20 26.34 1.53
N ALA A 204 11.44 27.16 2.24
CA ALA A 204 10.40 26.69 3.14
C ALA A 204 9.20 26.11 2.37
N CYS A 205 8.63 25.02 2.87
CA CYS A 205 7.40 24.42 2.37
C CYS A 205 6.43 24.12 3.53
N ASP A 206 5.15 23.94 3.20
CA ASP A 206 4.12 23.61 4.17
C ASP A 206 3.94 22.11 4.32
N PHE A 207 4.10 21.39 3.21
CA PHE A 207 4.01 19.91 3.16
C PHE A 207 5.10 19.30 2.32
N VAL A 208 5.68 18.21 2.81
CA VAL A 208 6.49 17.28 2.01
C VAL A 208 5.75 15.96 1.90
N TYR A 209 5.56 15.48 0.69
CA TYR A 209 4.99 14.17 0.41
C TYR A 209 6.08 13.26 -0.15
N ASN A 210 6.58 12.35 0.67
CA ASN A 210 7.59 11.40 0.22
C ASN A 210 6.96 10.17 -0.43
N THR A 211 7.34 9.88 -1.68
CA THR A 211 6.90 8.69 -2.43
C THR A 211 8.05 7.75 -2.79
N VAL A 212 9.27 8.05 -2.30
CA VAL A 212 10.49 7.29 -2.59
C VAL A 212 10.87 6.43 -1.38
N PRO A 213 10.98 5.08 -1.52
CA PRO A 213 11.33 4.18 -0.43
C PRO A 213 12.84 4.14 -0.15
N ALA A 214 13.47 5.29 -0.08
CA ALA A 214 14.88 5.46 0.24
C ALA A 214 15.10 6.88 0.76
N GLN A 215 16.16 7.09 1.56
CA GLN A 215 16.51 8.42 2.02
C GLN A 215 16.66 9.39 0.84
N THR A 216 15.93 10.49 0.90
CA THR A 216 15.85 11.51 -0.15
C THR A 216 16.44 12.83 0.24
N LEU A 217 16.36 13.21 1.52
CA LEU A 217 16.84 14.48 2.05
C LEU A 217 17.90 14.27 3.14
N THR A 218 18.83 15.21 3.22
CA THR A 218 19.76 15.35 4.33
C THR A 218 19.11 16.10 5.49
N ASN A 219 19.70 16.02 6.70
CA ASN A 219 19.24 16.80 7.84
C ASN A 219 19.32 18.32 7.59
N ALA A 220 20.34 18.79 6.85
CA ALA A 220 20.47 20.19 6.47
C ALA A 220 19.31 20.65 5.57
N GLN A 221 18.92 19.85 4.59
CA GLN A 221 17.77 20.14 3.74
C GLN A 221 16.45 20.11 4.53
N LEU A 222 16.28 19.14 5.44
CA LEU A 222 15.11 19.07 6.32
C LEU A 222 14.98 20.33 7.20
N ALA A 223 16.08 20.81 7.79
CA ALA A 223 16.10 22.04 8.57
C ALA A 223 15.70 23.29 7.73
N GLY A 224 16.06 23.31 6.46
CA GLY A 224 15.72 24.39 5.52
C GLY A 224 14.23 24.42 5.09
N LEU A 225 13.45 23.37 5.35
CA LEU A 225 12.03 23.32 4.98
C LEU A 225 11.11 24.20 5.84
N GLY A 226 11.61 24.67 6.97
CA GLY A 226 10.88 25.49 7.93
C GLY A 226 10.24 24.69 9.07
N PRO A 227 9.99 25.37 10.23
CA PRO A 227 9.57 24.71 11.46
C PRO A 227 8.15 24.14 11.40
N ASP A 228 7.30 24.72 10.57
CA ASP A 228 5.90 24.29 10.43
C ASP A 228 5.65 23.29 9.30
N CYS A 229 6.72 22.80 8.67
CA CYS A 229 6.62 21.83 7.60
C CYS A 229 6.10 20.48 8.12
N GLN A 230 5.13 19.92 7.42
CA GLN A 230 4.61 18.60 7.72
C GLN A 230 5.14 17.56 6.71
N TRP A 231 5.89 16.56 7.20
CA TRP A 231 6.33 15.41 6.42
C TRP A 231 5.23 14.34 6.37
N VAL A 232 4.85 13.95 5.17
CA VAL A 232 3.87 12.88 4.92
C VAL A 232 4.59 11.72 4.22
N GLU A 233 4.76 10.60 4.95
CA GLU A 233 5.43 9.41 4.44
C GLU A 233 4.46 8.50 3.71
N LEU A 234 4.48 8.53 2.38
CA LEU A 234 3.65 7.69 1.50
C LEU A 234 4.39 6.45 1.00
N ALA A 235 5.72 6.48 1.04
CA ALA A 235 6.53 5.35 0.60
C ALA A 235 6.44 4.18 1.58
N SER A 236 6.74 2.99 1.06
CA SER A 236 6.98 1.83 1.91
C SER A 236 8.32 1.95 2.67
N ALA A 237 8.49 1.13 3.70
CA ALA A 237 9.77 1.05 4.41
C ALA A 237 10.96 0.82 3.44
N PRO A 238 12.13 1.41 3.72
CA PRO A 238 12.50 2.17 4.92
C PRO A 238 11.95 3.61 5.00
N GLY A 239 11.31 4.13 3.94
CA GLY A 239 10.88 5.53 3.87
C GLY A 239 11.97 6.47 3.38
N GLY A 240 11.72 7.78 3.44
CA GLY A 240 12.61 8.82 2.87
C GLY A 240 13.37 9.65 3.87
N LEU A 241 13.12 9.47 5.18
CA LEU A 241 13.85 10.20 6.22
C LEU A 241 15.20 9.57 6.56
N PRO A 242 16.20 10.35 7.00
CA PRO A 242 17.42 9.82 7.58
C PRO A 242 17.13 9.10 8.92
N ASP A 243 18.09 8.31 9.41
CA ASP A 243 17.97 7.55 10.67
C ASP A 243 17.65 8.43 11.88
N SER A 244 18.16 9.65 11.90
CA SER A 244 17.98 10.63 12.98
C SER A 244 17.42 11.94 12.43
N PRO A 245 16.15 12.01 12.04
CA PRO A 245 15.54 13.24 11.54
C PRO A 245 15.31 14.25 12.68
N PRO A 246 15.19 15.55 12.38
CA PRO A 246 14.88 16.57 13.39
C PRO A 246 13.67 16.15 14.26
N ALA A 247 13.80 16.28 15.58
CA ALA A 247 12.79 15.83 16.54
C ALA A 247 11.46 16.61 16.41
N GLU A 248 11.57 17.90 16.08
CA GLU A 248 10.46 18.85 15.89
C GLU A 248 9.69 18.65 14.58
N LEU A 249 10.24 17.88 13.63
CA LEU A 249 9.59 17.63 12.34
C LEU A 249 8.24 16.94 12.54
N ALA A 250 7.17 17.61 12.16
CA ALA A 250 5.83 17.04 12.18
C ALA A 250 5.71 15.90 11.15
N ARG A 251 5.46 14.68 11.60
CA ARG A 251 5.44 13.48 10.75
C ARG A 251 4.08 12.82 10.74
N VAL A 252 3.63 12.40 9.56
CA VAL A 252 2.43 11.60 9.33
C VAL A 252 2.84 10.33 8.59
N ALA A 253 2.72 9.19 9.26
CA ALA A 253 2.86 7.90 8.61
C ALA A 253 1.59 7.61 7.79
N ALA A 254 1.73 7.60 6.48
CA ALA A 254 0.62 7.50 5.54
C ALA A 254 0.64 6.21 4.72
N GLY A 255 1.15 5.13 5.30
CA GLY A 255 1.11 3.80 4.68
C GLY A 255 -0.31 3.25 4.59
N GLY A 256 -0.63 2.56 3.50
CA GLY A 256 -1.90 1.84 3.34
C GLY A 256 -3.15 2.72 3.19
N LEU A 257 -3.01 3.96 2.75
CA LEU A 257 -4.11 4.92 2.60
C LEU A 257 -5.32 4.36 1.84
N PRO A 258 -5.17 3.65 0.69
CA PRO A 258 -6.31 3.07 -0.02
C PRO A 258 -7.16 2.16 0.85
N GLY A 259 -6.53 1.32 1.70
CA GLY A 259 -7.25 0.43 2.60
C GLY A 259 -7.98 1.16 3.73
N ARG A 260 -7.47 2.30 4.17
CA ARG A 260 -8.02 3.10 5.26
C ARG A 260 -9.18 3.98 4.83
N TYR A 261 -9.06 4.65 3.69
CA TYR A 261 -9.97 5.71 3.28
C TYR A 261 -10.83 5.35 2.06
N LEU A 262 -10.34 4.47 1.18
CA LEU A 262 -10.99 4.09 -0.08
C LEU A 262 -11.01 2.57 -0.28
N PRO A 263 -11.44 1.77 0.74
CA PRO A 263 -11.29 0.31 0.72
C PRO A 263 -12.10 -0.36 -0.40
N ASP A 264 -13.26 0.19 -0.77
CA ASP A 264 -14.09 -0.35 -1.85
C ASP A 264 -13.40 -0.23 -3.22
N ALA A 265 -12.89 0.95 -3.55
CA ALA A 265 -12.14 1.16 -4.79
C ALA A 265 -10.85 0.32 -4.83
N ALA A 266 -10.15 0.20 -3.70
CA ALA A 266 -8.96 -0.62 -3.60
C ALA A 266 -9.26 -2.12 -3.79
N ALA A 267 -10.37 -2.64 -3.22
CA ALA A 267 -10.81 -4.01 -3.43
C ALA A 267 -11.12 -4.29 -4.90
N LYS A 268 -11.82 -3.38 -5.60
CA LYS A 268 -12.12 -3.49 -7.03
C LYS A 268 -10.86 -3.55 -7.90
N ILE A 269 -9.84 -2.75 -7.57
CA ILE A 269 -8.53 -2.77 -8.27
C ILE A 269 -7.85 -4.14 -8.11
N LEU A 270 -7.82 -4.69 -6.89
CA LEU A 270 -7.24 -6.01 -6.63
C LEU A 270 -8.03 -7.11 -7.34
N PHE A 271 -9.35 -7.08 -7.26
CA PHE A 271 -10.22 -8.03 -7.95
C PHE A 271 -9.98 -8.03 -9.46
N ALA A 272 -9.93 -6.86 -10.10
CA ALA A 272 -9.61 -6.75 -11.52
C ALA A 272 -8.23 -7.32 -11.87
N GLY A 273 -7.24 -7.18 -10.98
CA GLY A 273 -5.92 -7.83 -11.11
C GLY A 273 -6.02 -9.35 -11.05
N ILE A 274 -6.79 -9.90 -10.10
CA ILE A 274 -7.01 -11.35 -9.99
C ILE A 274 -7.67 -11.90 -11.25
N VAL A 275 -8.77 -11.28 -11.72
CA VAL A 275 -9.49 -11.71 -12.92
C VAL A 275 -8.56 -11.76 -14.13
N ARG A 276 -7.80 -10.68 -14.40
CA ARG A 276 -6.83 -10.65 -15.52
C ARG A 276 -5.79 -11.76 -15.42
N ALA A 277 -5.26 -12.02 -14.22
CA ALA A 277 -4.28 -13.08 -14.03
C ALA A 277 -4.88 -14.48 -14.25
N LEU A 278 -6.17 -14.67 -13.92
CA LEU A 278 -6.88 -15.93 -14.19
C LEU A 278 -7.13 -16.12 -15.69
N GLU A 279 -7.40 -15.06 -16.43
CA GLU A 279 -7.60 -15.07 -17.89
C GLU A 279 -6.30 -15.22 -18.69
N GLY A 280 -5.14 -15.25 -18.05
CA GLY A 280 -3.84 -15.38 -18.71
C GLY A 280 -3.33 -14.10 -19.36
N SER A 281 -3.84 -12.94 -18.95
CA SER A 281 -3.50 -11.61 -19.49
C SER A 281 -2.33 -10.91 -18.76
N ILE A 282 -1.54 -11.66 -17.98
CA ILE A 282 -0.32 -11.18 -17.31
C ILE A 282 0.87 -12.04 -17.73
#